data_5530757757e82ad0aef24f77bae0669a
#
_entry.id   5530757757e82ad0aef24f77bae0669a
#
_cell.length_a   1.000
_cell.length_b   1.000
_cell.length_c   1.000
_cell.angle_alpha   90.00
_cell.angle_beta   90.00
_cell.angle_gamma   90.00
#
_symmetry.space_group_name_H-M   'P 1'
#
loop_
_entity.id
_entity.type
_entity.pdbx_description
1 polymer ?
#
loop_
_entity_poly.entity_id
_entity_poly.type
_entity_poly.pdbx_seq_one_letter_code
_entity_poly.pdbx_strand_id
1 'polypeptide(L)'
;MSATLFPQDEAELSAAIIDAAGPLQILGGGTRTIGRISEGQKLSTAQLKGIVLYEPGALTLVAKTGTSIADIVTALAAENQKLAFEPMDHRIMLGTEGTPTLGGVMAANVSGPRRIQVGAARDFALGVSFVDGSGRFLKNGGRVMKNVTGYDLVKLMAGSWGTLGVLSEVALKVLPVSETQATLKIHVSYWDHAVACMSAALGTPFDVSGAATVRDAAGGLGVIIRVEGFDASIRYRMTELRARLAKFGETEEISDPWAEVKDLPAWAPLDTVWKVSVRPTDALNVIAMMKELQKDYGFSCQLDWGGGLMWLGLDAKQACDLPVCIQLHTALQGVVAQLGGHATLMKSDILSKQDIPHFQPLSRPVEMITQTLRGKFDPRGILNPGRMN
;
A
#
# COMPACT_ATOMS: atom_id res chain seq x y z
N MET A 1 -31.25 -3.71 6.06
CA MET A 1 -29.88 -4.05 5.58
C MET A 1 -29.84 -5.54 5.36
N SER A 2 -29.42 -6.01 4.17
CA SER A 2 -29.24 -7.45 3.91
C SER A 2 -28.12 -8.01 4.78
N ALA A 3 -28.24 -9.29 5.21
CA ALA A 3 -27.20 -9.95 5.99
C ALA A 3 -25.89 -10.04 5.20
N THR A 4 -24.74 -9.92 5.87
CA THR A 4 -23.43 -10.13 5.25
C THR A 4 -23.26 -11.61 4.90
N LEU A 5 -22.83 -11.91 3.70
CA LEU A 5 -22.47 -13.26 3.24
C LEU A 5 -21.05 -13.60 3.72
N PHE A 6 -20.86 -14.81 4.22
CA PHE A 6 -19.58 -15.33 4.72
C PHE A 6 -19.28 -16.70 4.11
N PRO A 7 -18.90 -16.80 2.83
CA PRO A 7 -18.54 -18.08 2.22
C PRO A 7 -17.37 -18.73 2.94
N GLN A 8 -17.42 -20.05 3.14
CA GLN A 8 -16.40 -20.84 3.84
C GLN A 8 -15.43 -21.52 2.86
N ASP A 9 -15.86 -21.67 1.61
CA ASP A 9 -15.05 -22.24 0.53
C ASP A 9 -15.36 -21.59 -0.83
N GLU A 10 -14.67 -22.05 -1.87
CA GLU A 10 -14.81 -21.51 -3.22
C GLU A 10 -16.16 -21.85 -3.87
N ALA A 11 -16.79 -22.94 -3.46
CA ALA A 11 -18.11 -23.34 -3.99
C ALA A 11 -19.20 -22.42 -3.44
N GLU A 12 -19.19 -22.15 -2.14
CA GLU A 12 -20.09 -21.18 -1.51
C GLU A 12 -19.84 -19.77 -2.04
N LEU A 13 -18.55 -19.39 -2.27
CA LEU A 13 -18.19 -18.10 -2.85
C LEU A 13 -18.77 -17.97 -4.28
N SER A 14 -18.63 -19.01 -5.09
CA SER A 14 -19.17 -19.05 -6.44
C SER A 14 -20.71 -18.93 -6.43
N ALA A 15 -21.38 -19.72 -5.59
CA ALA A 15 -22.84 -19.65 -5.42
C ALA A 15 -23.31 -18.25 -4.99
N ALA A 16 -22.65 -17.66 -4.00
CA ALA A 16 -22.98 -16.31 -3.52
C ALA A 16 -22.86 -15.22 -4.63
N ILE A 17 -21.88 -15.37 -5.54
CA ILE A 17 -21.73 -14.45 -6.68
C ILE A 17 -22.81 -14.73 -7.74
N ILE A 18 -23.08 -15.99 -8.08
CA ILE A 18 -24.11 -16.37 -9.08
C ILE A 18 -25.48 -15.87 -8.65
N ASP A 19 -25.85 -16.09 -7.38
CA ASP A 19 -27.17 -15.80 -6.83
C ASP A 19 -27.37 -14.32 -6.48
N ALA A 20 -26.30 -13.48 -6.59
CA ALA A 20 -26.38 -12.06 -6.28
C ALA A 20 -27.39 -11.36 -7.20
N ALA A 21 -28.42 -10.76 -6.62
CA ALA A 21 -29.44 -10.00 -7.33
C ALA A 21 -28.98 -8.58 -7.75
N GLY A 22 -27.86 -8.12 -7.24
CA GLY A 22 -27.33 -6.76 -7.47
C GLY A 22 -25.88 -6.61 -7.02
N PRO A 23 -25.43 -5.37 -6.80
CA PRO A 23 -24.06 -5.07 -6.39
C PRO A 23 -23.62 -5.82 -5.13
N LEU A 24 -22.37 -6.27 -5.13
CA LEU A 24 -21.69 -6.88 -3.99
C LEU A 24 -20.59 -5.96 -3.48
N GLN A 25 -20.62 -5.67 -2.19
CA GLN A 25 -19.52 -5.03 -1.49
C GLN A 25 -18.56 -6.10 -0.98
N ILE A 26 -17.45 -6.29 -1.72
CA ILE A 26 -16.43 -7.28 -1.37
C ILE A 26 -15.56 -6.75 -0.25
N LEU A 27 -15.46 -7.53 0.83
CA LEU A 27 -14.70 -7.20 2.03
C LEU A 27 -13.77 -8.35 2.41
N GLY A 28 -12.58 -8.01 2.91
CA GLY A 28 -11.77 -8.91 3.75
C GLY A 28 -12.17 -8.70 5.22
N GLY A 29 -11.23 -8.30 6.05
CA GLY A 29 -11.49 -7.97 7.46
C GLY A 29 -12.02 -6.55 7.74
N GLY A 30 -12.41 -5.77 6.73
CA GLY A 30 -13.04 -4.46 6.90
C GLY A 30 -12.10 -3.31 7.28
N THR A 31 -10.79 -3.49 7.21
CA THR A 31 -9.78 -2.52 7.70
C THR A 31 -9.44 -1.41 6.71
N ARG A 32 -9.95 -1.44 5.46
CA ARG A 32 -9.65 -0.46 4.41
C ARG A 32 -10.90 0.01 3.71
N THR A 33 -11.46 1.11 4.18
CA THR A 33 -12.66 1.75 3.64
C THR A 33 -12.33 2.81 2.58
N ILE A 34 -11.31 2.54 1.77
CA ILE A 34 -10.80 3.45 0.73
C ILE A 34 -11.60 3.28 -0.56
N GLY A 35 -11.81 4.36 -1.27
CA GLY A 35 -12.61 4.40 -2.49
C GLY A 35 -14.12 4.46 -2.23
N ARG A 36 -14.91 4.56 -3.29
CA ARG A 36 -16.37 4.54 -3.16
C ARG A 36 -16.85 3.20 -2.63
N ILE A 37 -17.74 3.25 -1.66
CA ILE A 37 -18.42 2.06 -1.14
C ILE A 37 -19.77 1.99 -1.86
N SER A 38 -19.96 0.95 -2.68
CA SER A 38 -21.25 0.70 -3.33
C SER A 38 -22.31 0.32 -2.30
N GLU A 39 -23.52 0.80 -2.51
CA GLU A 39 -24.71 0.29 -1.81
C GLU A 39 -25.02 -1.09 -2.37
N GLY A 40 -24.56 -2.13 -1.70
CA GLY A 40 -24.75 -3.52 -2.13
C GLY A 40 -24.73 -4.48 -0.95
N GLN A 41 -25.04 -5.74 -1.24
CA GLN A 41 -24.92 -6.81 -0.28
C GLN A 41 -23.46 -7.04 0.08
N LYS A 42 -23.14 -7.09 1.38
CA LYS A 42 -21.77 -7.35 1.83
C LYS A 42 -21.43 -8.83 1.63
N LEU A 43 -20.26 -9.08 1.02
CA LEU A 43 -19.66 -10.40 0.91
C LEU A 43 -18.25 -10.33 1.50
N SER A 44 -18.05 -11.05 2.62
CA SER A 44 -16.78 -11.05 3.35
C SER A 44 -16.04 -12.37 3.16
N THR A 45 -14.77 -12.28 2.78
CA THR A 45 -13.87 -13.44 2.69
C THR A 45 -13.24 -13.84 4.02
N ALA A 46 -13.65 -13.25 5.13
CA ALA A 46 -13.04 -13.46 6.45
C ALA A 46 -13.12 -14.92 6.95
N GLN A 47 -14.05 -15.73 6.44
CA GLN A 47 -14.15 -17.15 6.77
C GLN A 47 -13.29 -18.05 5.86
N LEU A 48 -12.82 -17.56 4.73
CA LEU A 48 -11.82 -18.25 3.89
C LEU A 48 -10.44 -18.10 4.55
N LYS A 49 -10.17 -18.84 5.63
CA LYS A 49 -8.97 -18.68 6.48
C LYS A 49 -8.17 -19.97 6.64
N GLY A 50 -6.92 -19.81 6.97
CA GLY A 50 -5.95 -20.87 7.25
C GLY A 50 -4.77 -20.85 6.29
N ILE A 51 -3.61 -21.27 6.81
CA ILE A 51 -2.42 -21.55 6.01
C ILE A 51 -2.62 -22.93 5.40
N VAL A 52 -2.65 -23.00 4.06
CA VAL A 52 -2.87 -24.24 3.30
C VAL A 52 -1.58 -25.02 3.16
N LEU A 53 -0.47 -24.29 2.97
CA LEU A 53 0.86 -24.85 2.84
C LEU A 53 1.89 -23.83 3.34
N TYR A 54 2.87 -24.30 4.08
CA TYR A 54 4.06 -23.53 4.37
C TYR A 54 5.30 -24.42 4.25
N GLU A 55 6.17 -24.07 3.31
CA GLU A 55 7.42 -24.76 3.04
C GLU A 55 8.60 -23.79 3.32
N PRO A 56 9.11 -23.72 4.54
CA PRO A 56 10.17 -22.77 4.89
C PRO A 56 11.42 -22.91 4.03
N GLY A 57 11.84 -24.14 3.71
CA GLY A 57 13.00 -24.39 2.84
C GLY A 57 12.83 -23.92 1.40
N ALA A 58 11.59 -23.84 0.90
CA ALA A 58 11.27 -23.32 -0.42
C ALA A 58 10.89 -21.82 -0.39
N LEU A 59 10.91 -21.18 0.78
CA LEU A 59 10.50 -19.80 1.00
C LEU A 59 9.09 -19.51 0.43
N THR A 60 8.17 -20.47 0.61
CA THR A 60 6.84 -20.40 -0.01
C THR A 60 5.74 -20.66 1.02
N LEU A 61 4.77 -19.76 1.05
CA LEU A 61 3.57 -19.87 1.87
C LEU A 61 2.32 -19.76 0.98
N VAL A 62 1.35 -20.65 1.20
CA VAL A 62 0.02 -20.59 0.57
C VAL A 62 -1.03 -20.45 1.66
N ALA A 63 -1.86 -19.43 1.57
CA ALA A 63 -2.92 -19.20 2.55
C ALA A 63 -4.21 -18.73 1.89
N LYS A 64 -5.33 -19.05 2.53
CA LYS A 64 -6.65 -18.52 2.20
C LYS A 64 -6.69 -17.02 2.49
N THR A 65 -7.47 -16.28 1.72
CA THR A 65 -7.45 -14.81 1.72
C THR A 65 -8.02 -14.14 2.97
N GLY A 66 -8.85 -14.84 3.73
CA GLY A 66 -9.35 -14.39 5.03
C GLY A 66 -8.36 -14.61 6.19
N THR A 67 -7.21 -15.28 5.95
CA THR A 67 -6.17 -15.47 6.97
C THR A 67 -5.63 -14.13 7.45
N SER A 68 -5.54 -13.95 8.76
CA SER A 68 -5.03 -12.69 9.32
C SER A 68 -3.56 -12.50 8.99
N ILE A 69 -3.14 -11.26 8.80
CA ILE A 69 -1.70 -10.96 8.66
C ILE A 69 -0.94 -11.32 9.91
N ALA A 70 -1.56 -11.19 11.09
CA ALA A 70 -0.94 -11.58 12.37
C ALA A 70 -0.63 -13.07 12.43
N ASP A 71 -1.57 -13.95 12.02
CA ASP A 71 -1.34 -15.41 11.99
C ASP A 71 -0.22 -15.78 11.03
N ILE A 72 -0.18 -15.13 9.85
CA ILE A 72 0.89 -15.34 8.86
C ILE A 72 2.23 -14.89 9.44
N VAL A 73 2.32 -13.72 10.05
CA VAL A 73 3.55 -13.20 10.66
C VAL A 73 4.03 -14.12 11.77
N THR A 74 3.11 -14.63 12.60
CA THR A 74 3.45 -15.58 13.68
C THR A 74 4.02 -16.88 13.11
N ALA A 75 3.39 -17.45 12.09
CA ALA A 75 3.88 -18.66 11.44
C ALA A 75 5.27 -18.47 10.79
N LEU A 76 5.48 -17.33 10.12
CA LEU A 76 6.75 -17.00 9.49
C LEU A 76 7.87 -16.75 10.52
N ALA A 77 7.55 -16.09 11.62
CA ALA A 77 8.51 -15.80 12.69
C ALA A 77 9.07 -17.07 13.35
N ALA A 78 8.27 -18.13 13.44
CA ALA A 78 8.71 -19.43 13.96
C ALA A 78 9.86 -20.05 13.14
N GLU A 79 9.98 -19.67 11.87
CA GLU A 79 11.02 -20.14 10.94
C GLU A 79 12.02 -19.01 10.57
N ASN A 80 12.09 -17.93 11.37
CA ASN A 80 12.91 -16.75 11.09
C ASN A 80 12.69 -16.17 9.68
N GLN A 81 11.44 -16.15 9.22
CA GLN A 81 11.03 -15.58 7.93
C GLN A 81 10.07 -14.42 8.10
N LYS A 82 9.87 -13.63 7.05
CA LYS A 82 9.01 -12.44 7.06
C LYS A 82 8.31 -12.19 5.72
N LEU A 83 7.20 -11.45 5.77
CA LEU A 83 6.62 -10.77 4.61
C LEU A 83 7.52 -9.57 4.28
N ALA A 84 8.44 -9.72 3.32
CA ALA A 84 9.46 -8.72 3.05
C ALA A 84 8.90 -7.42 2.48
N PHE A 85 7.70 -7.42 1.89
CA PHE A 85 7.04 -6.21 1.39
C PHE A 85 6.37 -5.37 2.50
N GLU A 86 6.47 -5.77 3.77
CA GLU A 86 6.06 -5.00 4.96
C GLU A 86 4.64 -4.38 4.84
N PRO A 87 3.57 -5.18 4.81
CA PRO A 87 2.23 -4.63 4.61
C PRO A 87 1.82 -3.68 5.75
N MET A 88 1.43 -2.45 5.40
CA MET A 88 0.94 -1.43 6.33
C MET A 88 -0.36 -1.88 7.01
N ASP A 89 -0.47 -1.66 8.32
CA ASP A 89 -1.73 -1.72 9.04
C ASP A 89 -2.43 -0.35 9.01
N HIS A 90 -3.47 -0.25 8.21
CA HIS A 90 -4.19 1.01 8.02
C HIS A 90 -5.13 1.38 9.16
N ARG A 91 -5.39 0.47 10.13
CA ARG A 91 -6.43 0.66 11.14
C ARG A 91 -6.26 1.92 11.95
N ILE A 92 -5.06 2.18 12.44
CA ILE A 92 -4.79 3.36 13.28
C ILE A 92 -5.02 4.64 12.47
N MET A 93 -4.43 4.76 11.30
CA MET A 93 -4.54 5.95 10.45
C MET A 93 -5.98 6.19 9.99
N LEU A 94 -6.72 5.13 9.61
CA LEU A 94 -8.10 5.23 9.10
C LEU A 94 -9.17 5.26 10.19
N GLY A 95 -8.81 4.98 11.45
CA GLY A 95 -9.78 4.82 12.54
C GLY A 95 -10.73 3.63 12.31
N THR A 96 -10.25 2.54 11.69
CA THR A 96 -11.07 1.37 11.39
C THR A 96 -10.81 0.23 12.36
N GLU A 97 -11.82 -0.58 12.57
CA GLU A 97 -11.76 -1.83 13.34
C GLU A 97 -11.60 -3.04 12.40
N GLY A 98 -11.59 -4.24 12.94
CA GLY A 98 -11.49 -5.48 12.20
C GLY A 98 -10.06 -6.03 12.14
N THR A 99 -9.85 -7.04 11.29
CA THR A 99 -8.59 -7.78 11.22
C THR A 99 -7.98 -7.66 9.82
N PRO A 100 -6.76 -7.13 9.67
CA PRO A 100 -6.06 -7.12 8.37
C PRO A 100 -5.90 -8.54 7.83
N THR A 101 -6.37 -8.79 6.60
CA THR A 101 -6.32 -10.11 5.97
C THR A 101 -5.41 -10.11 4.75
N LEU A 102 -4.91 -11.30 4.40
CA LEU A 102 -4.06 -11.51 3.23
C LEU A 102 -4.75 -11.04 1.94
N GLY A 103 -6.02 -11.37 1.74
CA GLY A 103 -6.80 -10.93 0.58
C GLY A 103 -6.92 -9.42 0.48
N GLY A 104 -7.15 -8.73 1.61
CA GLY A 104 -7.19 -7.27 1.64
C GLY A 104 -5.84 -6.62 1.33
N VAL A 105 -4.73 -7.22 1.77
CA VAL A 105 -3.36 -6.77 1.44
C VAL A 105 -3.08 -6.94 -0.04
N MET A 106 -3.40 -8.11 -0.60
CA MET A 106 -3.14 -8.40 -2.01
C MET A 106 -4.07 -7.59 -2.95
N ALA A 107 -5.36 -7.54 -2.66
CA ALA A 107 -6.31 -6.78 -3.47
C ALA A 107 -6.00 -5.28 -3.52
N ALA A 108 -5.39 -4.72 -2.48
CA ALA A 108 -4.94 -3.32 -2.45
C ALA A 108 -3.45 -3.14 -2.76
N ASN A 109 -2.69 -4.22 -3.01
CA ASN A 109 -1.24 -4.21 -3.26
C ASN A 109 -0.47 -3.41 -2.20
N VAL A 110 -0.77 -3.67 -0.92
CA VAL A 110 -0.22 -2.91 0.20
C VAL A 110 1.25 -3.27 0.42
N SER A 111 2.11 -2.26 0.43
CA SER A 111 3.56 -2.42 0.58
C SER A 111 4.12 -1.30 1.43
N GLY A 112 5.06 -1.62 2.30
CA GLY A 112 5.73 -0.69 3.21
C GLY A 112 7.09 -0.20 2.70
N PRO A 113 7.93 0.31 3.59
CA PRO A 113 9.19 1.01 3.26
C PRO A 113 10.18 0.17 2.46
N ARG A 114 10.23 -1.15 2.67
CA ARG A 114 11.16 -2.04 1.97
C ARG A 114 10.84 -2.23 0.48
N ARG A 115 9.69 -1.74 0.01
CA ARG A 115 9.32 -1.83 -1.41
C ARG A 115 10.41 -1.31 -2.36
N ILE A 116 11.16 -0.33 -1.93
CA ILE A 116 12.26 0.29 -2.69
C ILE A 116 13.36 -0.72 -3.05
N GLN A 117 13.61 -1.70 -2.18
CA GLN A 117 14.63 -2.74 -2.36
C GLN A 117 14.05 -4.03 -2.95
N VAL A 118 12.92 -4.50 -2.39
CA VAL A 118 12.44 -5.86 -2.67
C VAL A 118 11.24 -5.92 -3.63
N GLY A 119 10.61 -4.78 -3.92
CA GLY A 119 9.38 -4.73 -4.71
C GLY A 119 8.11 -4.71 -3.86
N ALA A 120 6.98 -4.66 -4.52
CA ALA A 120 5.65 -4.55 -3.91
C ALA A 120 5.08 -5.93 -3.53
N ALA A 121 3.98 -5.95 -2.78
CA ALA A 121 3.24 -7.18 -2.43
C ALA A 121 2.96 -8.06 -3.66
N ARG A 122 2.57 -7.45 -4.80
CA ARG A 122 2.34 -8.16 -6.07
C ARG A 122 3.57 -8.92 -6.58
N ASP A 123 4.79 -8.45 -6.25
CA ASP A 123 6.04 -9.06 -6.72
C ASP A 123 6.42 -10.29 -5.90
N PHE A 124 5.78 -10.47 -4.75
CA PHE A 124 5.86 -11.64 -3.90
C PHE A 124 4.75 -12.66 -4.17
N ALA A 125 3.71 -12.29 -4.93
CA ALA A 125 2.64 -13.21 -5.31
C ALA A 125 3.12 -14.15 -6.42
N LEU A 126 3.07 -15.46 -6.14
CA LEU A 126 3.44 -16.54 -7.04
C LEU A 126 2.22 -17.15 -7.75
N GLY A 127 1.09 -17.16 -7.07
CA GLY A 127 -0.16 -17.70 -7.58
C GLY A 127 -1.37 -17.13 -6.86
N VAL A 128 -2.50 -17.12 -7.54
CA VAL A 128 -3.80 -16.72 -7.00
C VAL A 128 -4.89 -17.67 -7.40
N SER A 129 -5.84 -17.88 -6.50
CA SER A 129 -7.15 -18.47 -6.82
C SER A 129 -8.21 -17.41 -6.53
N PHE A 130 -9.21 -17.28 -7.39
CA PHE A 130 -10.28 -16.30 -7.25
C PHE A 130 -11.55 -16.74 -7.99
N VAL A 131 -12.68 -16.12 -7.63
CA VAL A 131 -13.96 -16.29 -8.34
C VAL A 131 -14.28 -14.97 -9.04
N ASP A 132 -14.57 -15.03 -10.36
CA ASP A 132 -14.92 -13.86 -11.15
C ASP A 132 -16.41 -13.45 -10.98
N GLY A 133 -16.84 -12.35 -11.60
CA GLY A 133 -18.22 -11.85 -11.52
C GLY A 133 -19.27 -12.73 -12.21
N SER A 134 -18.84 -13.77 -12.95
CA SER A 134 -19.72 -14.82 -13.48
C SER A 134 -19.84 -16.03 -12.55
N GLY A 135 -19.17 -16.02 -11.40
CA GLY A 135 -19.12 -17.16 -10.49
C GLY A 135 -18.14 -18.27 -10.91
N ARG A 136 -17.27 -18.04 -11.89
CA ARG A 136 -16.26 -19.03 -12.31
C ARG A 136 -15.07 -19.01 -11.38
N PHE A 137 -14.70 -20.17 -10.87
CA PHE A 137 -13.45 -20.35 -10.15
C PHE A 137 -12.26 -20.40 -11.12
N LEU A 138 -11.27 -19.56 -10.87
CA LEU A 138 -10.08 -19.43 -11.69
C LEU A 138 -8.82 -19.55 -10.82
N LYS A 139 -7.81 -20.22 -11.36
CA LYS A 139 -6.49 -20.33 -10.75
C LYS A 139 -5.43 -19.93 -11.75
N ASN A 140 -4.49 -19.09 -11.32
CA ASN A 140 -3.39 -18.63 -12.16
C ASN A 140 -2.07 -18.58 -11.36
N GLY A 141 -0.96 -18.85 -12.03
CA GLY A 141 0.32 -19.04 -11.37
C GLY A 141 0.40 -20.35 -10.60
N GLY A 142 1.28 -20.43 -9.64
CA GLY A 142 1.52 -21.64 -8.86
C GLY A 142 2.34 -21.37 -7.60
N ARG A 143 3.31 -22.23 -7.32
CA ARG A 143 4.23 -22.14 -6.17
C ARG A 143 5.68 -21.90 -6.61
N VAL A 144 5.88 -21.62 -7.90
CA VAL A 144 7.21 -21.46 -8.49
C VAL A 144 7.46 -20.01 -8.89
N MET A 145 8.70 -19.57 -8.77
CA MET A 145 9.09 -18.18 -9.05
C MET A 145 8.97 -17.79 -10.53
N LYS A 146 8.97 -18.77 -11.45
CA LYS A 146 8.91 -18.51 -12.88
C LYS A 146 7.69 -19.20 -13.48
N ASN A 147 6.69 -18.43 -13.89
CA ASN A 147 5.59 -18.87 -14.73
C ASN A 147 5.76 -18.24 -16.11
N VAL A 148 5.88 -19.06 -17.15
CA VAL A 148 6.13 -18.62 -18.53
C VAL A 148 4.95 -18.87 -19.46
N THR A 149 3.84 -19.38 -18.97
CA THR A 149 2.67 -19.75 -19.77
C THR A 149 1.44 -18.92 -19.42
N GLY A 150 0.79 -18.40 -20.43
CA GLY A 150 -0.44 -17.64 -20.29
C GLY A 150 -0.27 -16.20 -19.80
N TYR A 151 -1.40 -15.58 -19.45
CA TYR A 151 -1.41 -14.21 -18.90
C TYR A 151 -1.05 -14.22 -17.42
N ASP A 152 -0.39 -13.15 -16.96
CA ASP A 152 -0.08 -12.97 -15.55
C ASP A 152 -1.27 -12.35 -14.81
N LEU A 153 -2.27 -13.20 -14.52
CA LEU A 153 -3.43 -12.76 -13.72
C LEU A 153 -3.07 -12.54 -12.26
N VAL A 154 -1.96 -13.09 -11.77
CA VAL A 154 -1.44 -12.83 -10.42
C VAL A 154 -1.19 -11.34 -10.24
N LYS A 155 -0.46 -10.73 -11.19
CA LYS A 155 -0.18 -9.29 -11.17
C LYS A 155 -1.42 -8.44 -11.40
N LEU A 156 -2.36 -8.91 -12.24
CA LEU A 156 -3.61 -8.22 -12.53
C LEU A 156 -4.52 -8.15 -11.29
N MET A 157 -4.62 -9.25 -10.54
CA MET A 157 -5.47 -9.31 -9.34
C MET A 157 -4.91 -8.48 -8.18
N ALA A 158 -3.59 -8.32 -8.09
CA ALA A 158 -2.95 -7.48 -7.09
C ALA A 158 -3.20 -5.99 -7.38
N GLY A 159 -3.92 -5.32 -6.50
CA GLY A 159 -4.32 -3.92 -6.67
C GLY A 159 -5.67 -3.73 -7.39
N SER A 160 -6.41 -4.79 -7.65
CA SER A 160 -7.74 -4.73 -8.30
C SER A 160 -8.88 -4.28 -7.39
N TRP A 161 -8.67 -4.19 -6.09
CA TRP A 161 -9.67 -3.81 -5.08
C TRP A 161 -10.96 -4.65 -5.12
N GLY A 162 -10.85 -5.90 -5.58
CA GLY A 162 -12.00 -6.79 -5.71
C GLY A 162 -12.96 -6.43 -6.85
N THR A 163 -12.55 -5.61 -7.81
CA THR A 163 -13.37 -5.21 -8.98
C THR A 163 -13.28 -6.17 -10.16
N LEU A 164 -12.32 -7.10 -10.14
CA LEU A 164 -12.12 -8.10 -11.19
C LEU A 164 -12.45 -9.52 -10.73
N GLY A 165 -12.58 -9.73 -9.45
CA GLY A 165 -12.84 -11.01 -8.84
C GLY A 165 -12.61 -11.01 -7.34
N VAL A 166 -13.11 -12.04 -6.68
CA VAL A 166 -12.94 -12.23 -5.23
C VAL A 166 -11.85 -13.26 -5.00
N LEU A 167 -10.72 -12.82 -4.47
CA LEU A 167 -9.59 -13.69 -4.14
C LEU A 167 -9.99 -14.69 -3.05
N SER A 168 -9.63 -15.97 -3.22
CA SER A 168 -9.86 -17.06 -2.25
C SER A 168 -8.58 -17.62 -1.65
N GLU A 169 -7.49 -17.68 -2.44
CA GLU A 169 -6.20 -18.21 -2.01
C GLU A 169 -5.05 -17.43 -2.67
N VAL A 170 -3.94 -17.27 -1.96
CA VAL A 170 -2.72 -16.65 -2.51
C VAL A 170 -1.51 -17.48 -2.11
N ALA A 171 -0.65 -17.78 -3.10
CA ALA A 171 0.69 -18.31 -2.89
C ALA A 171 1.68 -17.15 -2.89
N LEU A 172 2.53 -17.08 -1.87
CA LEU A 172 3.48 -16.01 -1.64
C LEU A 172 4.91 -16.54 -1.55
N LYS A 173 5.85 -15.80 -2.09
CA LYS A 173 7.24 -15.87 -1.71
C LYS A 173 7.42 -15.15 -0.36
N VAL A 174 8.23 -15.72 0.51
CA VAL A 174 8.66 -15.11 1.77
C VAL A 174 10.18 -14.99 1.79
N LEU A 175 10.74 -14.19 2.70
CA LEU A 175 12.20 -14.05 2.82
C LEU A 175 12.65 -14.29 4.27
N PRO A 176 13.92 -14.73 4.48
CA PRO A 176 14.50 -14.80 5.80
C PRO A 176 14.54 -13.41 6.47
N VAL A 177 14.47 -13.40 7.78
CA VAL A 177 14.79 -12.22 8.60
C VAL A 177 16.29 -11.99 8.53
N SER A 178 16.72 -10.74 8.38
CA SER A 178 18.13 -10.37 8.44
C SER A 178 18.67 -10.55 9.86
N GLU A 179 19.95 -10.89 10.02
CA GLU A 179 20.60 -11.07 11.32
C GLU A 179 20.47 -9.82 12.19
N THR A 180 20.71 -8.64 11.57
CA THR A 180 20.53 -7.35 12.23
C THR A 180 20.15 -6.26 11.24
N GLN A 181 19.77 -5.10 11.75
CA GLN A 181 19.52 -3.88 10.99
C GLN A 181 20.05 -2.66 11.74
N ALA A 182 20.35 -1.59 10.99
CA ALA A 182 20.71 -0.31 11.56
C ALA A 182 20.03 0.83 10.77
N THR A 183 19.75 1.92 11.46
CA THR A 183 19.12 3.10 10.88
C THR A 183 19.97 4.34 11.15
N LEU A 184 20.39 5.00 10.08
CA LEU A 184 21.07 6.28 10.12
C LEU A 184 20.04 7.39 9.92
N LYS A 185 19.98 8.36 10.84
CA LYS A 185 19.23 9.61 10.68
C LYS A 185 20.17 10.72 10.30
N ILE A 186 19.76 11.54 9.34
CA ILE A 186 20.45 12.73 8.87
C ILE A 186 19.51 13.92 9.10
N HIS A 187 19.97 14.92 9.86
CA HIS A 187 19.22 16.16 10.07
C HIS A 187 19.35 17.05 8.85
N VAL A 188 18.23 17.43 8.26
CA VAL A 188 18.18 18.26 7.05
C VAL A 188 17.27 19.46 7.27
N SER A 189 17.56 20.58 6.59
CA SER A 189 16.79 21.81 6.78
C SER A 189 15.65 21.98 5.78
N TYR A 190 15.74 21.33 4.60
CA TYR A 190 14.85 21.57 3.48
C TYR A 190 14.49 20.27 2.75
N TRP A 191 13.36 20.27 2.06
CA TRP A 191 12.86 19.11 1.33
C TRP A 191 13.73 18.69 0.14
N ASP A 192 14.36 19.64 -0.55
CA ASP A 192 15.31 19.37 -1.62
C ASP A 192 16.54 18.63 -1.11
N HIS A 193 17.08 19.04 0.05
CA HIS A 193 18.15 18.31 0.73
C HIS A 193 17.69 16.89 1.16
N ALA A 194 16.44 16.74 1.61
CA ALA A 194 15.91 15.44 1.99
C ALA A 194 15.86 14.48 0.78
N VAL A 195 15.30 14.94 -0.34
CA VAL A 195 15.23 14.13 -1.59
C VAL A 195 16.62 13.82 -2.13
N ALA A 196 17.53 14.81 -2.14
CA ALA A 196 18.91 14.61 -2.59
C ALA A 196 19.68 13.65 -1.68
N CYS A 197 19.47 13.70 -0.35
CA CYS A 197 20.08 12.79 0.61
C CYS A 197 19.60 11.34 0.40
N MET A 198 18.27 11.13 0.28
CA MET A 198 17.72 9.81 -0.01
C MET A 198 18.24 9.25 -1.35
N SER A 199 18.26 10.07 -2.40
CA SER A 199 18.81 9.67 -3.70
C SER A 199 20.28 9.31 -3.62
N ALA A 200 21.09 10.08 -2.87
CA ALA A 200 22.50 9.80 -2.67
C ALA A 200 22.72 8.47 -1.92
N ALA A 201 21.91 8.18 -0.90
CA ALA A 201 21.96 6.92 -0.16
C ALA A 201 21.63 5.72 -1.06
N LEU A 202 20.53 5.83 -1.83
CA LEU A 202 20.07 4.78 -2.75
C LEU A 202 21.03 4.56 -3.93
N GLY A 203 21.79 5.57 -4.34
CA GLY A 203 22.83 5.46 -5.36
C GLY A 203 24.13 4.79 -4.88
N THR A 204 24.22 4.39 -3.61
CA THR A 204 25.37 3.67 -3.05
C THR A 204 25.27 2.16 -3.29
N PRO A 205 26.39 1.41 -3.25
CA PRO A 205 26.38 -0.05 -3.31
C PRO A 205 26.05 -0.72 -1.96
N PHE A 206 25.39 0.00 -1.03
CA PHE A 206 25.21 -0.47 0.34
C PHE A 206 23.84 -1.12 0.61
N ASP A 207 23.11 -1.42 -0.46
CA ASP A 207 21.86 -2.19 -0.39
C ASP A 207 20.85 -1.62 0.63
N VAL A 208 20.57 -0.31 0.47
CA VAL A 208 19.63 0.43 1.32
C VAL A 208 18.23 -0.18 1.21
N SER A 209 17.66 -0.58 2.35
CA SER A 209 16.35 -1.25 2.42
C SER A 209 15.19 -0.33 2.83
N GLY A 210 15.48 0.91 3.18
CA GLY A 210 14.49 1.94 3.49
C GLY A 210 15.12 3.33 3.40
N ALA A 211 14.37 4.27 2.83
CA ALA A 211 14.77 5.68 2.74
C ALA A 211 13.51 6.55 2.85
N ALA A 212 13.35 7.21 3.99
CA ALA A 212 12.15 7.98 4.33
C ALA A 212 12.49 9.28 5.05
N THR A 213 11.50 10.17 5.17
CA THR A 213 11.61 11.35 6.04
C THR A 213 10.84 11.14 7.33
N VAL A 214 11.34 11.74 8.40
CA VAL A 214 10.68 11.80 9.69
C VAL A 214 10.72 13.24 10.22
N ARG A 215 9.81 13.59 11.13
CA ARG A 215 9.89 14.81 11.90
C ARG A 215 10.21 14.47 13.35
N ASP A 216 11.11 15.25 13.95
CA ASP A 216 11.36 15.17 15.38
C ASP A 216 10.26 15.90 16.18
N ALA A 217 10.30 15.78 17.51
CA ALA A 217 9.34 16.41 18.41
C ALA A 217 9.32 17.96 18.32
N ALA A 218 10.42 18.57 17.88
CA ALA A 218 10.53 20.02 17.66
C ALA A 218 10.07 20.44 16.24
N GLY A 219 9.66 19.47 15.40
CA GLY A 219 9.23 19.71 14.02
C GLY A 219 10.39 19.72 13.00
N GLY A 220 11.61 19.45 13.44
CA GLY A 220 12.79 19.35 12.56
C GLY A 220 12.66 18.21 11.56
N LEU A 221 13.14 18.44 10.33
CA LEU A 221 13.11 17.44 9.27
C LEU A 221 14.34 16.55 9.34
N GLY A 222 14.11 15.23 9.32
CA GLY A 222 15.16 14.22 9.25
C GLY A 222 14.95 13.27 8.07
N VAL A 223 16.04 12.77 7.53
CA VAL A 223 16.06 11.63 6.61
C VAL A 223 16.54 10.41 7.36
N ILE A 224 15.86 9.30 7.22
CA ILE A 224 16.27 8.02 7.80
C ILE A 224 16.58 7.01 6.71
N ILE A 225 17.69 6.31 6.88
CA ILE A 225 18.22 5.32 5.92
C ILE A 225 18.43 4.00 6.67
N ARG A 226 17.82 2.92 6.19
CA ARG A 226 17.94 1.58 6.74
C ARG A 226 18.86 0.69 5.92
N VAL A 227 19.73 -0.03 6.60
CA VAL A 227 20.49 -1.15 6.05
C VAL A 227 20.26 -2.40 6.90
N GLU A 228 20.29 -3.57 6.27
CA GLU A 228 20.02 -4.86 6.90
C GLU A 228 21.01 -5.91 6.40
N GLY A 229 21.29 -6.93 7.20
CA GLY A 229 22.18 -8.03 6.86
C GLY A 229 23.01 -8.54 8.02
N PHE A 230 24.24 -8.98 7.75
CA PHE A 230 25.19 -9.45 8.75
C PHE A 230 25.82 -8.28 9.51
N ASP A 231 26.02 -8.42 10.80
CA ASP A 231 26.50 -7.38 11.71
C ASP A 231 27.81 -6.70 11.22
N ALA A 232 28.82 -7.47 10.85
CA ALA A 232 30.08 -6.90 10.35
C ALA A 232 29.90 -6.08 9.07
N SER A 233 29.01 -6.51 8.17
CA SER A 233 28.67 -5.79 6.95
C SER A 233 27.91 -4.49 7.25
N ILE A 234 26.98 -4.53 8.21
CA ILE A 234 26.22 -3.34 8.60
C ILE A 234 27.13 -2.30 9.22
N ARG A 235 28.03 -2.63 10.13
CA ARG A 235 28.99 -1.68 10.71
C ARG A 235 29.80 -0.96 9.64
N TYR A 236 30.31 -1.69 8.65
CA TYR A 236 31.03 -1.10 7.54
C TYR A 236 30.13 -0.14 6.73
N ARG A 237 28.96 -0.63 6.30
CA ARG A 237 28.03 0.17 5.48
C ARG A 237 27.53 1.42 6.19
N MET A 238 27.28 1.34 7.50
CA MET A 238 26.88 2.49 8.32
C MET A 238 28.00 3.53 8.41
N THR A 239 29.27 3.13 8.56
CA THR A 239 30.42 4.03 8.56
C THR A 239 30.54 4.76 7.22
N GLU A 240 30.44 4.03 6.11
CA GLU A 240 30.52 4.60 4.76
C GLU A 240 29.34 5.52 4.42
N LEU A 241 28.10 5.12 4.80
CA LEU A 241 26.91 5.96 4.61
C LEU A 241 27.02 7.25 5.40
N ARG A 242 27.47 7.19 6.67
CA ARG A 242 27.68 8.36 7.50
C ARG A 242 28.67 9.34 6.85
N ALA A 243 29.81 8.85 6.36
CA ALA A 243 30.79 9.69 5.68
C ALA A 243 30.24 10.36 4.41
N ARG A 244 29.48 9.59 3.59
CA ARG A 244 28.93 10.08 2.32
C ARG A 244 27.78 11.05 2.49
N LEU A 245 26.97 10.88 3.54
CA LEU A 245 25.77 11.68 3.79
C LEU A 245 26.00 12.87 4.74
N ALA A 246 27.16 12.97 5.40
CA ALA A 246 27.53 14.08 6.28
C ALA A 246 27.43 15.47 5.62
N LYS A 247 27.58 15.55 4.29
CA LYS A 247 27.40 16.81 3.54
C LYS A 247 25.97 17.36 3.55
N PHE A 248 24.96 16.54 3.90
CA PHE A 248 23.56 16.96 3.96
C PHE A 248 23.14 17.44 5.36
N GLY A 249 23.89 17.07 6.39
CA GLY A 249 23.63 17.46 7.78
C GLY A 249 24.29 16.55 8.80
N GLU A 250 24.03 16.85 10.07
CA GLU A 250 24.48 16.02 11.19
C GLU A 250 23.83 14.62 11.11
N THR A 251 24.61 13.60 11.47
CA THR A 251 24.18 12.21 11.38
C THR A 251 24.22 11.52 12.73
N GLU A 252 23.18 10.76 13.04
CA GLU A 252 23.07 9.94 14.24
C GLU A 252 22.52 8.55 13.90
N GLU A 253 22.93 7.54 14.64
CA GLU A 253 22.32 6.23 14.60
C GLU A 253 21.17 6.20 15.59
N ILE A 254 20.00 5.74 15.16
CA ILE A 254 18.78 5.73 15.97
C ILE A 254 18.21 4.32 16.11
N SER A 255 17.38 4.13 17.15
CA SER A 255 16.55 2.94 17.28
C SER A 255 15.58 2.80 16.10
N ASP A 256 15.01 1.61 15.91
CA ASP A 256 14.15 1.27 14.77
C ASP A 256 12.85 2.11 14.71
N PRO A 257 12.70 3.04 13.75
CA PRO A 257 11.48 3.85 13.57
C PRO A 257 10.54 3.29 12.49
N TRP A 258 10.87 2.14 11.88
CA TRP A 258 10.23 1.72 10.63
C TRP A 258 8.79 1.23 10.78
N ALA A 259 8.39 0.79 11.96
CA ALA A 259 6.99 0.51 12.26
C ALA A 259 6.14 1.78 12.21
N GLU A 260 6.65 2.90 12.74
CA GLU A 260 5.98 4.21 12.71
C GLU A 260 5.90 4.78 11.30
N VAL A 261 6.98 4.65 10.52
CA VAL A 261 7.00 5.06 9.10
C VAL A 261 6.00 4.25 8.28
N LYS A 262 5.91 2.95 8.54
CA LYS A 262 5.02 2.04 7.81
C LYS A 262 3.55 2.26 8.14
N ASP A 263 3.19 2.35 9.43
CA ASP A 263 1.81 2.29 9.90
C ASP A 263 1.21 3.68 10.17
N LEU A 264 2.03 4.74 10.18
CA LEU A 264 1.62 6.14 10.31
C LEU A 264 0.70 6.44 11.52
N PRO A 265 1.02 5.99 12.74
CA PRO A 265 0.14 6.21 13.89
C PRO A 265 -0.07 7.70 14.21
N ALA A 266 0.95 8.54 13.99
CA ALA A 266 0.85 9.99 14.18
C ALA A 266 -0.13 10.69 13.22
N TRP A 267 -0.61 9.99 12.17
CA TRP A 267 -1.55 10.51 11.18
C TRP A 267 -3.02 10.23 11.54
N ALA A 268 -3.27 9.49 12.62
CA ALA A 268 -4.63 9.20 13.10
C ALA A 268 -5.48 10.46 13.34
N PRO A 269 -4.94 11.56 13.91
CA PRO A 269 -5.71 12.78 14.16
C PRO A 269 -6.02 13.60 12.90
N LEU A 270 -5.38 13.31 11.76
CA LEU A 270 -5.61 14.08 10.54
C LEU A 270 -6.97 13.74 9.92
N ASP A 271 -7.70 14.78 9.48
CA ASP A 271 -9.03 14.62 8.88
C ASP A 271 -8.97 14.19 7.42
N THR A 272 -7.98 14.67 6.70
CA THR A 272 -7.81 14.34 5.27
C THR A 272 -6.41 13.86 5.01
N VAL A 273 -6.28 12.70 4.36
CA VAL A 273 -4.99 12.07 4.03
C VAL A 273 -4.99 11.59 2.59
N TRP A 274 -3.97 11.96 1.85
CA TRP A 274 -3.67 11.44 0.52
C TRP A 274 -2.40 10.61 0.50
N LYS A 275 -2.44 9.54 -0.29
CA LYS A 275 -1.28 8.77 -0.69
C LYS A 275 -0.92 9.13 -2.13
N VAL A 276 0.26 9.65 -2.35
CA VAL A 276 0.76 10.09 -3.66
C VAL A 276 1.97 9.26 -4.05
N SER A 277 2.01 8.80 -5.30
CA SER A 277 3.18 8.13 -5.87
C SER A 277 3.60 8.87 -7.14
N VAL A 278 4.85 9.31 -7.14
CA VAL A 278 5.51 10.05 -8.24
C VAL A 278 6.94 9.55 -8.37
N ARG A 279 7.66 10.00 -9.39
CA ARG A 279 9.13 9.81 -9.40
C ARG A 279 9.75 10.57 -8.21
N PRO A 280 10.79 10.04 -7.56
CA PRO A 280 11.37 10.66 -6.37
C PRO A 280 11.66 12.16 -6.48
N THR A 281 12.23 12.61 -7.60
CA THR A 281 12.53 14.01 -7.87
C THR A 281 11.31 14.90 -8.05
N ASP A 282 10.19 14.33 -8.49
CA ASP A 282 8.93 15.07 -8.72
C ASP A 282 8.17 15.35 -7.42
N ALA A 283 8.55 14.72 -6.31
CA ALA A 283 7.99 15.02 -5.00
C ALA A 283 8.10 16.52 -4.64
N LEU A 284 9.19 17.17 -5.06
CA LEU A 284 9.39 18.60 -4.82
C LEU A 284 8.35 19.49 -5.52
N ASN A 285 7.89 19.09 -6.71
CA ASN A 285 6.85 19.80 -7.45
C ASN A 285 5.51 19.74 -6.71
N VAL A 286 5.18 18.57 -6.15
CA VAL A 286 3.96 18.39 -5.35
C VAL A 286 4.04 19.19 -4.06
N ILE A 287 5.19 19.17 -3.36
CA ILE A 287 5.41 19.98 -2.15
C ILE A 287 5.30 21.48 -2.45
N ALA A 288 5.86 21.95 -3.55
CA ALA A 288 5.76 23.35 -3.97
C ALA A 288 4.32 23.78 -4.19
N MET A 289 3.52 22.98 -4.92
CA MET A 289 2.10 23.21 -5.12
C MET A 289 1.33 23.24 -3.80
N MET A 290 1.58 22.27 -2.89
CA MET A 290 0.94 22.25 -1.57
C MET A 290 1.28 23.49 -0.75
N LYS A 291 2.54 23.96 -0.74
CA LYS A 291 2.96 25.17 -0.06
C LYS A 291 2.26 26.41 -0.62
N GLU A 292 2.04 26.47 -1.92
CA GLU A 292 1.35 27.59 -2.54
C GLU A 292 -0.14 27.64 -2.18
N LEU A 293 -0.82 26.49 -2.25
CA LEU A 293 -2.27 26.39 -1.98
C LEU A 293 -2.60 26.42 -0.47
N GLN A 294 -1.69 26.02 0.39
CA GLN A 294 -1.88 25.88 1.84
C GLN A 294 -0.96 26.84 2.65
N LYS A 295 -0.51 27.95 2.05
CA LYS A 295 0.43 28.90 2.70
C LYS A 295 -0.06 29.47 4.02
N ASP A 296 -1.37 29.62 4.20
CA ASP A 296 -1.97 30.17 5.41
C ASP A 296 -2.29 29.12 6.49
N TYR A 297 -2.38 27.85 6.11
CA TYR A 297 -2.85 26.75 6.99
C TYR A 297 -1.81 25.66 7.22
N GLY A 298 -0.84 25.53 6.32
CA GLY A 298 0.15 24.45 6.37
C GLY A 298 -0.42 23.07 5.99
N PHE A 299 0.43 22.06 6.04
CA PHE A 299 0.07 20.66 5.77
C PHE A 299 1.11 19.71 6.34
N SER A 300 0.70 18.48 6.64
CA SER A 300 1.62 17.39 7.00
C SER A 300 2.14 16.71 5.76
N CYS A 301 3.45 16.39 5.75
CA CYS A 301 4.09 15.68 4.64
C CYS A 301 5.14 14.71 5.18
N GLN A 302 5.12 13.48 4.64
CA GLN A 302 6.15 12.46 4.87
C GLN A 302 6.48 11.77 3.56
N LEU A 303 7.77 11.64 3.27
CA LEU A 303 8.28 10.90 2.11
C LEU A 303 8.74 9.52 2.55
N ASP A 304 8.50 8.52 1.68
CA ASP A 304 9.05 7.18 1.75
C ASP A 304 9.47 6.74 0.35
N TRP A 305 10.05 5.55 0.22
CA TRP A 305 10.56 4.98 -1.04
C TRP A 305 11.53 5.93 -1.74
N GLY A 306 12.37 6.64 -0.95
CA GLY A 306 13.32 7.59 -1.51
C GLY A 306 12.70 8.85 -2.11
N GLY A 307 11.45 9.15 -1.81
CA GLY A 307 10.64 10.22 -2.38
C GLY A 307 9.57 9.74 -3.37
N GLY A 308 9.57 8.45 -3.72
CA GLY A 308 8.59 7.87 -4.66
C GLY A 308 7.21 7.62 -4.07
N LEU A 309 7.09 7.63 -2.75
CA LEU A 309 5.83 7.68 -1.99
C LEU A 309 5.81 8.95 -1.15
N MET A 310 4.69 9.64 -1.22
CA MET A 310 4.41 10.81 -0.40
C MET A 310 3.07 10.62 0.30
N TRP A 311 3.06 10.86 1.59
CA TRP A 311 1.86 11.05 2.38
C TRP A 311 1.64 12.53 2.58
N LEU A 312 0.44 13.01 2.33
CA LEU A 312 0.00 14.39 2.54
C LEU A 312 -1.21 14.38 3.44
N GLY A 313 -1.29 15.32 4.39
CA GLY A 313 -2.39 15.33 5.32
C GLY A 313 -2.74 16.71 5.83
N LEU A 314 -4.02 16.90 6.19
CA LEU A 314 -4.56 18.10 6.81
C LEU A 314 -5.27 17.69 8.11
N ASP A 315 -5.06 18.45 9.17
CA ASP A 315 -5.85 18.36 10.40
C ASP A 315 -7.10 19.25 10.32
N ALA A 316 -7.98 19.20 11.34
CA ALA A 316 -9.21 19.99 11.39
C ALA A 316 -9.00 21.50 11.32
N LYS A 317 -7.83 22.00 11.73
CA LYS A 317 -7.49 23.44 11.68
C LYS A 317 -6.97 23.84 10.30
N GLN A 318 -6.38 22.88 9.58
CA GLN A 318 -5.85 23.02 8.23
C GLN A 318 -6.90 22.65 7.18
N ALA A 319 -7.88 21.82 7.56
CA ALA A 319 -9.03 21.46 6.74
C ALA A 319 -9.94 22.69 6.61
N CYS A 320 -9.83 23.30 5.49
CA CYS A 320 -10.63 24.43 5.06
C CYS A 320 -12.06 24.00 4.67
N ASP A 321 -12.88 24.97 4.32
CA ASP A 321 -14.21 24.76 3.78
C ASP A 321 -14.20 23.75 2.62
N LEU A 322 -15.29 23.02 2.46
CA LEU A 322 -15.45 21.99 1.42
C LEU A 322 -15.00 22.44 0.01
N PRO A 323 -15.32 23.64 -0.49
CA PRO A 323 -14.85 24.11 -1.79
C PRO A 323 -13.32 24.13 -1.92
N VAL A 324 -12.60 24.54 -0.87
CA VAL A 324 -11.14 24.61 -0.87
C VAL A 324 -10.54 23.20 -0.84
N CYS A 325 -11.13 22.29 -0.06
CA CYS A 325 -10.70 20.88 -0.02
C CYS A 325 -10.90 20.19 -1.39
N ILE A 326 -12.01 20.47 -2.10
CA ILE A 326 -12.25 19.97 -3.46
C ILE A 326 -11.22 20.57 -4.44
N GLN A 327 -10.98 21.87 -4.36
CA GLN A 327 -9.97 22.54 -5.20
C GLN A 327 -8.58 21.93 -4.99
N LEU A 328 -8.18 21.74 -3.74
CA LEU A 328 -6.88 21.15 -3.40
C LEU A 328 -6.77 19.72 -3.92
N HIS A 329 -7.79 18.89 -3.70
CA HIS A 329 -7.83 17.51 -4.20
C HIS A 329 -7.72 17.46 -5.73
N THR A 330 -8.47 18.33 -6.43
CA THR A 330 -8.46 18.41 -7.89
C THR A 330 -7.10 18.90 -8.41
N ALA A 331 -6.53 19.92 -7.79
CA ALA A 331 -5.20 20.43 -8.13
C ALA A 331 -4.10 19.35 -7.91
N LEU A 332 -4.17 18.62 -6.79
CA LEU A 332 -3.25 17.53 -6.49
C LEU A 332 -3.31 16.45 -7.57
N GLN A 333 -4.50 15.96 -7.91
CA GLN A 333 -4.66 14.96 -8.98
C GLN A 333 -4.20 15.48 -10.34
N GLY A 334 -4.44 16.77 -10.64
CA GLY A 334 -4.01 17.41 -11.87
C GLY A 334 -2.49 17.48 -12.02
N VAL A 335 -1.79 17.94 -10.97
CA VAL A 335 -0.31 17.99 -10.96
C VAL A 335 0.28 16.60 -11.04
N VAL A 336 -0.24 15.66 -10.24
CA VAL A 336 0.25 14.27 -10.21
C VAL A 336 0.04 13.57 -11.55
N ALA A 337 -1.06 13.83 -12.26
CA ALA A 337 -1.29 13.31 -13.61
C ALA A 337 -0.23 13.82 -14.60
N GLN A 338 0.11 15.11 -14.56
CA GLN A 338 1.14 15.70 -15.42
C GLN A 338 2.52 15.08 -15.16
N LEU A 339 2.80 14.69 -13.93
CA LEU A 339 4.03 14.03 -13.52
C LEU A 339 4.04 12.51 -13.82
N GLY A 340 2.93 11.97 -14.37
CA GLY A 340 2.79 10.54 -14.65
C GLY A 340 2.66 9.68 -13.41
N GLY A 341 2.27 10.28 -12.28
CA GLY A 341 2.05 9.63 -11.00
C GLY A 341 0.57 9.31 -10.74
N HIS A 342 0.26 9.00 -9.48
CA HIS A 342 -1.10 8.82 -9.03
C HIS A 342 -1.28 9.25 -7.57
N ALA A 343 -2.44 9.86 -7.28
CA ALA A 343 -2.88 10.26 -5.96
C ALA A 343 -4.15 9.49 -5.58
N THR A 344 -4.21 9.01 -4.34
CA THR A 344 -5.37 8.32 -3.79
C THR A 344 -5.79 9.03 -2.51
N LEU A 345 -7.07 9.39 -2.41
CA LEU A 345 -7.68 9.88 -1.17
C LEU A 345 -7.86 8.68 -0.24
N MET A 346 -7.09 8.67 0.85
CA MET A 346 -7.08 7.56 1.81
C MET A 346 -8.12 7.74 2.91
N LYS A 347 -8.30 8.99 3.36
CA LYS A 347 -9.20 9.36 4.44
C LYS A 347 -9.70 10.77 4.21
N SER A 348 -11.00 11.02 4.36
CA SER A 348 -11.59 12.35 4.54
C SER A 348 -13.08 12.23 4.87
N ASP A 349 -13.52 12.81 5.96
CA ASP A 349 -14.95 12.84 6.31
C ASP A 349 -15.76 13.80 5.43
N ILE A 350 -15.09 14.79 4.86
CA ILE A 350 -15.72 15.81 4.01
C ILE A 350 -15.77 15.34 2.55
N LEU A 351 -14.61 14.98 1.99
CA LEU A 351 -14.47 14.67 0.57
C LEU A 351 -15.08 13.31 0.21
N SER A 352 -15.04 12.31 1.11
CA SER A 352 -15.59 10.98 0.84
C SER A 352 -17.12 10.95 0.62
N LYS A 353 -17.82 12.00 1.03
CA LYS A 353 -19.26 12.19 0.80
C LYS A 353 -19.58 12.90 -0.51
N GLN A 354 -18.57 13.36 -1.21
CA GLN A 354 -18.72 14.08 -2.48
C GLN A 354 -18.63 13.15 -3.68
N ASP A 355 -19.18 13.58 -4.79
CA ASP A 355 -19.06 12.88 -6.08
C ASP A 355 -17.73 13.24 -6.78
N ILE A 356 -16.62 12.88 -6.16
CA ILE A 356 -15.26 13.10 -6.64
C ILE A 356 -14.51 11.76 -6.77
N PRO A 357 -13.55 11.63 -7.70
CA PRO A 357 -12.76 10.42 -7.82
C PRO A 357 -11.78 10.29 -6.63
N HIS A 358 -11.87 9.19 -5.87
CA HIS A 358 -10.93 8.92 -4.77
C HIS A 358 -9.57 8.41 -5.29
N PHE A 359 -9.57 7.73 -6.41
CA PHE A 359 -8.35 7.30 -7.10
C PHE A 359 -7.99 8.29 -8.20
N GLN A 360 -6.74 8.25 -8.65
CA GLN A 360 -6.29 9.05 -9.78
C GLN A 360 -7.16 8.77 -11.02
N PRO A 361 -7.76 9.79 -11.64
CA PRO A 361 -8.47 9.62 -12.90
C PRO A 361 -7.54 9.06 -13.98
N LEU A 362 -8.02 8.06 -14.70
CA LEU A 362 -7.27 7.40 -15.76
C LEU A 362 -7.29 8.22 -17.05
N SER A 363 -6.21 8.14 -17.83
CA SER A 363 -6.27 8.65 -19.21
C SER A 363 -7.28 7.84 -20.03
N ARG A 364 -7.93 8.46 -21.00
CA ARG A 364 -8.98 7.82 -21.82
C ARG A 364 -8.59 6.45 -22.40
N PRO A 365 -7.37 6.26 -22.97
CA PRO A 365 -6.97 4.93 -23.44
C PRO A 365 -6.88 3.88 -22.33
N VAL A 366 -6.33 4.24 -21.16
CA VAL A 366 -6.20 3.33 -20.01
C VAL A 366 -7.57 3.02 -19.43
N GLU A 367 -8.47 3.99 -19.36
CA GLU A 367 -9.85 3.80 -18.93
C GLU A 367 -10.60 2.79 -19.82
N MET A 368 -10.50 2.92 -21.14
CA MET A 368 -11.11 1.98 -22.09
C MET A 368 -10.60 0.55 -21.89
N ILE A 369 -9.29 0.37 -21.70
CA ILE A 369 -8.70 -0.95 -21.40
C ILE A 369 -9.23 -1.48 -20.07
N THR A 370 -9.28 -0.65 -19.05
CA THR A 370 -9.77 -1.02 -17.71
C THR A 370 -11.24 -1.43 -17.75
N GLN A 371 -12.09 -0.69 -18.47
CA GLN A 371 -13.50 -1.02 -18.65
C GLN A 371 -13.67 -2.33 -19.41
N THR A 372 -12.88 -2.55 -20.47
CA THR A 372 -12.89 -3.80 -21.23
C THR A 372 -12.50 -4.99 -20.35
N LEU A 373 -11.45 -4.86 -19.54
CA LEU A 373 -11.03 -5.90 -18.59
C LEU A 373 -12.12 -6.18 -17.56
N ARG A 374 -12.70 -5.14 -16.95
CA ARG A 374 -13.82 -5.30 -16.01
C ARG A 374 -14.98 -6.05 -16.66
N GLY A 375 -15.40 -5.67 -17.86
CA GLY A 375 -16.47 -6.36 -18.58
C GLY A 375 -16.18 -7.83 -18.90
N LYS A 376 -14.90 -8.23 -18.99
CA LYS A 376 -14.50 -9.64 -19.18
C LYS A 376 -14.55 -10.45 -17.89
N PHE A 377 -14.12 -9.85 -16.77
CA PHE A 377 -14.08 -10.52 -15.47
C PHE A 377 -15.38 -10.36 -14.67
N ASP A 378 -16.09 -9.26 -14.84
CA ASP A 378 -17.37 -8.98 -14.19
C ASP A 378 -18.39 -8.44 -15.21
N PRO A 379 -18.95 -9.30 -16.08
CA PRO A 379 -19.90 -8.88 -17.12
C PRO A 379 -21.21 -8.33 -16.56
N ARG A 380 -21.52 -8.61 -15.30
CA ARG A 380 -22.71 -8.11 -14.60
C ARG A 380 -22.46 -6.77 -13.89
N GLY A 381 -21.20 -6.34 -13.76
CA GLY A 381 -20.81 -5.13 -13.07
C GLY A 381 -21.17 -5.11 -11.59
N ILE A 382 -21.16 -6.26 -10.93
CA ILE A 382 -21.62 -6.41 -9.54
C ILE A 382 -20.48 -6.36 -8.50
N LEU A 383 -19.23 -6.55 -8.89
CA LEU A 383 -18.11 -6.63 -7.95
C LEU A 383 -17.56 -5.25 -7.61
N ASN A 384 -17.82 -4.74 -6.41
CA ASN A 384 -17.37 -3.42 -5.95
C ASN A 384 -17.54 -2.31 -7.00
N PRO A 385 -18.74 -2.13 -7.61
CA PRO A 385 -18.93 -1.15 -8.65
C PRO A 385 -18.60 0.27 -8.16
N GLY A 386 -17.90 1.05 -8.99
CA GLY A 386 -17.49 2.41 -8.67
C GLY A 386 -16.34 2.56 -7.68
N ARG A 387 -15.79 1.48 -7.11
CA ARG A 387 -14.79 1.54 -6.06
C ARG A 387 -13.51 2.28 -6.45
N MET A 388 -13.08 2.13 -7.67
CA MET A 388 -11.84 2.72 -8.20
C MET A 388 -12.10 3.88 -9.17
N ASN A 389 -13.27 4.46 -9.11
CA ASN A 389 -13.62 5.64 -9.91
C ASN A 389 -13.32 6.92 -9.14
#